data_edef243d07591a1e22977d81127c3e86
#
_entry.id   edef243d07591a1e22977d81127c3e86
#
_cell.length_a   1.000
_cell.length_b   1.000
_cell.length_c   1.000
_cell.angle_alpha   90.00
_cell.angle_beta   90.00
_cell.angle_gamma   90.00
#
_symmetry.space_group_name_H-M   'P 1'
#
loop_
_entity.id
_entity.type
_entity.pdbx_description
1 polymer ?
#
loop_
_entity_poly.entity_id
_entity_poly.type
_entity_poly.pdbx_seq_one_letter_code
_entity_poly.pdbx_strand_id
1 'polypeptide(L)'
;MGFSDATDIACTPDGRYALVTSSGTDRIAVVDIEKLLSLIQRLPQYERQHVLPNHLGYPTEFVVKHIPTGKNPRAILIMPDNQRAFVTNTLDDTLGIIDLAKMEMTGTVDLGGPKAITKQRWGEQLFHNAFVTFHRQYSCNSCHPDGHVDGMTYDIESDGIGIQPVDNRTLRGILDTAPFKWEGTNPSLSRQCGARLAVFFTRLAPFTPEQLAAVDYYVTTIPRPPNRFRPLGATLTPAQRRGKEIFDRTTANDGRTIPLLNRCATCHFPPYYTDRKRHDVGTKMSFDRTGNFDVPHLNNIYDSAPYLHNGMAATLEEIWTVYNPDDRHGATNDMTKDQLNDLVEFLKTL
;
A
#
# COMPACT_ATOMS: atom_id res chain seq x y z
N MET A 1 -4.97 -11.16 21.32
CA MET A 1 -5.81 -11.07 20.11
C MET A 1 -5.13 -10.14 19.13
N GLY A 2 -5.08 -10.49 17.83
CA GLY A 2 -4.50 -9.63 16.82
C GLY A 2 -5.20 -8.27 16.74
N PHE A 3 -4.45 -7.27 16.36
CA PHE A 3 -4.88 -5.88 16.23
C PHE A 3 -4.21 -5.31 14.98
N SER A 4 -4.90 -5.39 13.84
CA SER A 4 -4.35 -4.97 12.55
C SER A 4 -4.87 -3.61 12.12
N ASP A 5 -4.08 -2.93 11.31
CA ASP A 5 -4.43 -1.67 10.67
C ASP A 5 -4.87 -0.61 11.69
N ALA A 6 -3.99 -0.29 12.64
CA ALA A 6 -4.19 0.83 13.55
C ALA A 6 -4.22 2.13 12.74
N THR A 7 -5.30 2.92 12.90
CA THR A 7 -5.53 4.10 12.04
C THR A 7 -5.55 5.43 12.78
N ASP A 8 -5.99 5.43 14.03
CA ASP A 8 -6.06 6.67 14.81
C ASP A 8 -5.92 6.38 16.31
N ILE A 9 -5.50 7.41 17.06
CA ILE A 9 -5.33 7.36 18.51
C ILE A 9 -5.80 8.68 19.14
N ALA A 10 -6.59 8.58 20.20
CA ALA A 10 -6.97 9.73 21.02
C ALA A 10 -6.78 9.43 22.51
N CYS A 11 -6.24 10.39 23.25
CA CYS A 11 -6.07 10.29 24.70
C CYS A 11 -7.27 10.94 25.42
N THR A 12 -7.70 10.33 26.53
CA THR A 12 -8.70 10.93 27.40
C THR A 12 -8.19 12.23 28.03
N PRO A 13 -9.03 13.26 28.25
CA PRO A 13 -8.62 14.54 28.81
C PRO A 13 -7.92 14.44 30.17
N ASP A 14 -8.24 13.42 30.97
CA ASP A 14 -7.59 13.14 32.25
C ASP A 14 -6.23 12.45 32.12
N GLY A 15 -5.80 12.10 30.88
CA GLY A 15 -4.53 11.42 30.60
C GLY A 15 -4.47 9.96 31.02
N ARG A 16 -5.60 9.35 31.43
CA ARG A 16 -5.61 7.98 31.95
C ARG A 16 -5.59 6.92 30.86
N TYR A 17 -6.32 7.13 29.77
CA TYR A 17 -6.46 6.15 28.72
C TYR A 17 -6.11 6.73 27.35
N ALA A 18 -5.56 5.89 26.47
CA ALA A 18 -5.52 6.12 25.03
C ALA A 18 -6.40 5.09 24.33
N LEU A 19 -7.25 5.56 23.45
CA LEU A 19 -8.12 4.74 22.62
C LEU A 19 -7.51 4.66 21.21
N VAL A 20 -7.22 3.43 20.73
CA VAL A 20 -6.61 3.18 19.42
C VAL A 20 -7.59 2.43 18.55
N THR A 21 -7.89 2.93 17.36
CA THR A 21 -8.75 2.24 16.40
C THR A 21 -7.98 1.18 15.62
N SER A 22 -8.61 0.03 15.35
CA SER A 22 -8.10 -1.02 14.47
C SER A 22 -9.11 -1.28 13.37
N SER A 23 -8.82 -0.73 12.20
CA SER A 23 -9.71 -0.81 11.05
C SER A 23 -9.83 -2.22 10.46
N GLY A 24 -8.81 -3.06 10.62
CA GLY A 24 -8.83 -4.45 10.17
C GLY A 24 -9.54 -5.43 11.10
N THR A 25 -9.79 -5.04 12.37
CA THR A 25 -10.42 -5.93 13.37
C THR A 25 -11.71 -5.39 13.98
N ASP A 26 -12.25 -4.29 13.44
CA ASP A 26 -13.54 -3.70 13.84
C ASP A 26 -13.63 -3.47 15.36
N ARG A 27 -12.61 -2.83 15.93
CA ARG A 27 -12.53 -2.59 17.38
C ARG A 27 -11.63 -1.41 17.74
N ILE A 28 -11.74 -1.00 18.98
CA ILE A 28 -10.84 -0.05 19.62
C ILE A 28 -10.12 -0.78 20.75
N ALA A 29 -8.80 -0.60 20.85
CA ALA A 29 -8.04 -0.98 22.05
C ALA A 29 -8.02 0.19 23.03
N VAL A 30 -8.30 -0.10 24.30
CA VAL A 30 -8.18 0.84 25.42
C VAL A 30 -6.86 0.59 26.10
N VAL A 31 -5.93 1.51 25.98
CA VAL A 31 -4.60 1.48 26.57
C VAL A 31 -4.61 2.25 27.88
N ASP A 32 -4.24 1.62 28.97
CA ASP A 32 -3.97 2.25 30.26
C ASP A 32 -2.58 2.88 30.20
N ILE A 33 -2.52 4.22 30.16
CA ILE A 33 -1.28 4.98 29.97
C ILE A 33 -0.33 4.79 31.13
N GLU A 34 -0.82 4.74 32.37
CA GLU A 34 0.03 4.54 33.55
C GLU A 34 0.72 3.16 33.50
N LYS A 35 -0.02 2.11 33.16
CA LYS A 35 0.55 0.75 33.01
C LYS A 35 1.57 0.69 31.87
N LEU A 36 1.31 1.33 30.73
CA LEU A 36 2.24 1.41 29.62
C LEU A 36 3.53 2.12 30.03
N LEU A 37 3.42 3.28 30.68
CA LEU A 37 4.59 4.04 31.15
C LEU A 37 5.40 3.26 32.20
N SER A 38 4.73 2.58 33.13
CA SER A 38 5.36 1.71 34.12
C SER A 38 6.11 0.55 33.47
N LEU A 39 5.54 -0.06 32.44
CA LEU A 39 6.22 -1.10 31.64
C LEU A 39 7.48 -0.53 30.96
N ILE A 40 7.36 0.60 30.28
CA ILE A 40 8.48 1.26 29.60
C ILE A 40 9.61 1.61 30.59
N GLN A 41 9.28 2.12 31.77
CA GLN A 41 10.28 2.50 32.77
C GLN A 41 11.05 1.31 33.35
N ARG A 42 10.41 0.15 33.56
CA ARG A 42 11.07 -1.02 34.12
C ARG A 42 11.89 -1.81 33.11
N LEU A 43 11.65 -1.65 31.81
CA LEU A 43 12.38 -2.39 30.79
C LEU A 43 13.75 -1.74 30.51
N PRO A 44 14.83 -2.54 30.35
CA PRO A 44 16.12 -2.05 29.87
C PRO A 44 16.01 -1.38 28.51
N GLN A 45 16.92 -0.47 28.18
CA GLN A 45 16.88 0.27 26.91
C GLN A 45 16.83 -0.66 25.70
N TYR A 46 17.61 -1.71 25.68
CA TYR A 46 17.62 -2.71 24.60
C TYR A 46 16.24 -3.35 24.41
N GLU A 47 15.61 -3.78 25.49
CA GLU A 47 14.27 -4.40 25.42
C GLU A 47 13.20 -3.42 24.96
N ARG A 48 13.27 -2.16 25.38
CA ARG A 48 12.36 -1.10 24.91
C ARG A 48 12.44 -0.88 23.39
N GLN A 49 13.65 -0.93 22.84
CA GLN A 49 13.89 -0.63 21.43
C GLN A 49 13.67 -1.84 20.51
N HIS A 50 14.03 -3.06 20.96
CA HIS A 50 14.09 -4.22 20.08
C HIS A 50 13.10 -5.34 20.44
N VAL A 51 12.65 -5.43 21.68
CA VAL A 51 11.73 -6.50 22.11
C VAL A 51 10.30 -5.99 22.23
N LEU A 52 10.08 -4.90 22.96
CA LEU A 52 8.74 -4.37 23.22
C LEU A 52 7.89 -4.14 21.95
N PRO A 53 8.41 -3.55 20.87
CA PRO A 53 7.63 -3.32 19.65
C PRO A 53 7.13 -4.59 18.97
N ASN A 54 7.83 -5.71 19.17
CA ASN A 54 7.57 -6.99 18.49
C ASN A 54 7.04 -8.07 19.41
N HIS A 55 6.87 -7.80 20.70
CA HIS A 55 6.50 -8.80 21.71
C HIS A 55 4.98 -8.89 21.88
N LEU A 56 4.37 -9.95 21.37
CA LEU A 56 2.92 -10.14 21.37
C LEU A 56 2.28 -10.28 22.77
N GLY A 57 3.06 -10.54 23.81
CA GLY A 57 2.59 -10.69 25.19
C GLY A 57 2.48 -9.37 25.95
N TYR A 58 3.40 -8.44 25.76
CA TYR A 58 3.40 -7.16 26.50
C TYR A 58 2.11 -6.35 26.40
N PRO A 59 1.42 -6.29 25.25
CA PRO A 59 0.14 -5.58 25.17
C PRO A 59 -0.91 -6.05 26.19
N THR A 60 -0.83 -7.29 26.70
CA THR A 60 -1.78 -7.77 27.72
C THR A 60 -1.61 -7.07 29.07
N GLU A 61 -0.50 -6.38 29.30
CA GLU A 61 -0.24 -5.67 30.55
C GLU A 61 -0.89 -4.30 30.59
N PHE A 62 -1.02 -3.64 29.42
CA PHE A 62 -1.50 -2.26 29.33
C PHE A 62 -2.78 -2.09 28.49
N VAL A 63 -3.12 -3.02 27.61
CA VAL A 63 -4.43 -3.02 26.93
C VAL A 63 -5.46 -3.62 27.85
N VAL A 64 -6.31 -2.77 28.43
CA VAL A 64 -7.26 -3.18 29.47
C VAL A 64 -8.61 -3.60 28.93
N LYS A 65 -8.99 -3.14 27.72
CA LYS A 65 -10.25 -3.51 27.09
C LYS A 65 -10.17 -3.41 25.57
N HIS A 66 -10.98 -4.21 24.90
CA HIS A 66 -11.30 -4.05 23.48
C HIS A 66 -12.77 -3.71 23.35
N ILE A 67 -13.10 -2.59 22.69
CA ILE A 67 -14.46 -2.14 22.43
C ILE A 67 -14.81 -2.55 20.99
N PRO A 68 -15.78 -3.47 20.75
CA PRO A 68 -16.28 -3.75 19.41
C PRO A 68 -16.91 -2.49 18.79
N THR A 69 -16.69 -2.27 17.51
CA THR A 69 -17.24 -1.14 16.74
C THR A 69 -18.06 -1.63 15.54
N GLY A 70 -18.55 -0.73 14.71
CA GLY A 70 -18.90 -1.05 13.32
C GLY A 70 -17.66 -1.30 12.47
N LYS A 71 -17.87 -1.55 11.18
CA LYS A 71 -16.80 -1.96 10.26
C LYS A 71 -15.84 -0.84 9.92
N ASN A 72 -14.55 -1.17 9.98
CA ASN A 72 -13.44 -0.30 9.60
C ASN A 72 -13.44 1.03 10.37
N PRO A 73 -13.25 1.00 11.71
CA PRO A 73 -13.13 2.20 12.52
C PRO A 73 -11.83 2.92 12.15
N ARG A 74 -11.91 4.19 11.69
CA ARG A 74 -10.73 4.92 11.19
C ARG A 74 -10.35 6.14 12.00
N ALA A 75 -11.31 6.91 12.45
CA ALA A 75 -11.05 8.12 13.24
C ALA A 75 -11.79 8.05 14.57
N ILE A 76 -11.18 8.60 15.62
CA ILE A 76 -11.75 8.69 16.96
C ILE A 76 -11.61 10.09 17.54
N LEU A 77 -12.69 10.59 18.10
CA LEU A 77 -12.73 11.88 18.79
C LEU A 77 -13.26 11.69 20.21
N ILE A 78 -12.50 12.14 21.20
CA ILE A 78 -12.93 12.15 22.59
C ILE A 78 -13.46 13.54 22.94
N MET A 79 -14.62 13.59 23.59
CA MET A 79 -15.21 14.86 24.02
C MET A 79 -14.46 15.45 25.21
N PRO A 80 -14.36 16.79 25.31
CA PRO A 80 -13.64 17.45 26.40
C PRO A 80 -14.20 17.17 27.80
N ASP A 81 -15.47 16.77 27.90
CA ASP A 81 -16.11 16.40 29.17
C ASP A 81 -15.67 15.03 29.71
N ASN A 82 -14.83 14.30 28.99
CA ASN A 82 -14.35 12.96 29.33
C ASN A 82 -15.47 11.92 29.54
N GLN A 83 -16.65 12.14 28.96
CA GLN A 83 -17.78 11.22 29.12
C GLN A 83 -18.00 10.36 27.88
N ARG A 84 -17.77 10.91 26.69
CA ARG A 84 -18.09 10.25 25.43
C ARG A 84 -16.93 10.34 24.43
N ALA A 85 -16.84 9.33 23.57
CA ALA A 85 -16.07 9.39 22.36
C ALA A 85 -16.92 9.03 21.14
N PHE A 86 -16.51 9.48 19.97
CA PHE A 86 -17.12 9.16 18.69
C PHE A 86 -16.10 8.47 17.81
N VAL A 87 -16.53 7.43 17.07
CA VAL A 87 -15.71 6.68 16.14
C VAL A 87 -16.38 6.58 14.78
N THR A 88 -15.65 6.86 13.70
CA THR A 88 -16.18 6.66 12.34
C THR A 88 -16.05 5.20 11.95
N ASN A 89 -17.16 4.54 11.61
CA ASN A 89 -17.19 3.20 11.04
C ASN A 89 -17.38 3.32 9.52
N THR A 90 -16.25 3.48 8.81
CA THR A 90 -16.25 3.94 7.40
C THR A 90 -16.91 2.96 6.43
N LEU A 91 -16.90 1.66 6.72
CA LEU A 91 -17.50 0.65 5.85
C LEU A 91 -18.93 0.26 6.25
N ASP A 92 -19.46 0.87 7.32
CA ASP A 92 -20.87 0.79 7.72
C ASP A 92 -21.62 2.13 7.53
N ASP A 93 -20.93 3.18 7.09
CA ASP A 93 -21.48 4.54 6.96
C ASP A 93 -22.16 5.02 8.25
N THR A 94 -21.51 4.78 9.41
CA THR A 94 -22.04 5.14 10.73
C THR A 94 -21.00 5.87 11.59
N LEU A 95 -21.50 6.67 12.54
CA LEU A 95 -20.72 7.20 13.64
C LEU A 95 -21.10 6.47 14.92
N GLY A 96 -20.13 5.77 15.52
CA GLY A 96 -20.32 5.08 16.80
C GLY A 96 -20.20 6.03 17.99
N ILE A 97 -21.00 5.82 19.01
CA ILE A 97 -21.00 6.56 20.28
C ILE A 97 -20.49 5.64 21.38
N ILE A 98 -19.43 6.05 22.06
CA ILE A 98 -18.78 5.31 23.14
C ILE A 98 -19.01 6.04 24.46
N ASP A 99 -19.47 5.33 25.47
CA ASP A 99 -19.49 5.76 26.86
C ASP A 99 -18.13 5.45 27.48
N LEU A 100 -17.38 6.47 27.87
CA LEU A 100 -16.02 6.29 28.39
C LEU A 100 -16.00 5.72 29.81
N ALA A 101 -17.04 5.92 30.62
CA ALA A 101 -17.10 5.34 31.95
C ALA A 101 -17.32 3.82 31.90
N LYS A 102 -18.11 3.34 30.93
CA LYS A 102 -18.36 1.91 30.71
C LYS A 102 -17.35 1.27 29.76
N MET A 103 -16.65 2.09 28.96
CA MET A 103 -15.79 1.65 27.84
C MET A 103 -16.56 0.72 26.87
N GLU A 104 -17.73 1.18 26.43
CA GLU A 104 -18.64 0.41 25.57
C GLU A 104 -19.31 1.28 24.53
N MET A 105 -19.59 0.69 23.35
CA MET A 105 -20.49 1.30 22.38
C MET A 105 -21.90 1.36 22.95
N THR A 106 -22.51 2.55 22.95
CA THR A 106 -23.87 2.77 23.47
C THR A 106 -24.88 3.11 22.37
N GLY A 107 -24.42 3.41 21.18
CA GLY A 107 -25.28 3.74 20.05
C GLY A 107 -24.51 4.00 18.77
N THR A 108 -25.25 4.17 17.70
CA THR A 108 -24.71 4.56 16.39
C THR A 108 -25.61 5.62 15.76
N VAL A 109 -25.00 6.54 15.01
CA VAL A 109 -25.68 7.49 14.14
C VAL A 109 -25.49 7.03 12.71
N ASP A 110 -26.58 6.83 11.99
CA ASP A 110 -26.56 6.51 10.56
C ASP A 110 -26.20 7.79 9.78
N LEU A 111 -25.13 7.73 8.99
CA LEU A 111 -24.67 8.85 8.17
C LEU A 111 -25.29 8.83 6.75
N GLY A 112 -26.15 7.88 6.46
CA GLY A 112 -26.71 7.66 5.14
C GLY A 112 -25.97 6.58 4.37
N GLY A 113 -26.02 6.63 3.04
CA GLY A 113 -25.40 5.62 2.20
C GLY A 113 -26.31 4.46 1.81
N PRO A 114 -25.85 3.57 0.92
CA PRO A 114 -26.65 2.45 0.42
C PRO A 114 -26.98 1.45 1.52
N LYS A 115 -28.26 1.11 1.69
CA LYS A 115 -28.69 0.12 2.69
C LYS A 115 -28.45 -1.33 2.22
N ALA A 116 -28.41 -1.56 0.92
CA ALA A 116 -28.04 -2.85 0.34
C ALA A 116 -26.53 -2.87 0.06
N ILE A 117 -25.84 -3.93 0.50
CA ILE A 117 -24.42 -4.11 0.25
C ILE A 117 -24.22 -4.39 -1.24
N THR A 118 -23.54 -3.48 -1.95
CA THR A 118 -23.13 -3.70 -3.33
C THR A 118 -21.95 -4.65 -3.39
N LYS A 119 -21.70 -5.25 -4.57
CA LYS A 119 -20.53 -6.11 -4.78
C LYS A 119 -19.22 -5.37 -4.49
N GLN A 120 -19.14 -4.09 -4.88
CA GLN A 120 -17.98 -3.23 -4.59
C GLN A 120 -17.77 -3.05 -3.08
N ARG A 121 -18.82 -2.64 -2.35
CA ARG A 121 -18.73 -2.44 -0.88
C ARG A 121 -18.39 -3.74 -0.16
N TRP A 122 -18.93 -4.87 -0.60
CA TRP A 122 -18.60 -6.16 -0.02
C TRP A 122 -17.12 -6.52 -0.26
N GLY A 123 -16.63 -6.33 -1.49
CA GLY A 123 -15.20 -6.53 -1.81
C GLY A 123 -14.29 -5.62 -0.99
N GLU A 124 -14.69 -4.35 -0.80
CA GLU A 124 -13.99 -3.39 0.05
C GLU A 124 -13.94 -3.84 1.52
N GLN A 125 -15.06 -4.29 2.06
CA GLN A 125 -15.12 -4.85 3.42
C GLN A 125 -14.19 -6.07 3.58
N LEU A 126 -14.15 -6.97 2.60
CA LEU A 126 -13.26 -8.14 2.60
C LEU A 126 -11.78 -7.74 2.48
N PHE A 127 -11.46 -6.73 1.68
CA PHE A 127 -10.12 -6.21 1.51
C PHE A 127 -9.54 -5.62 2.81
N HIS A 128 -10.37 -4.94 3.58
CA HIS A 128 -9.98 -4.32 4.85
C HIS A 128 -10.12 -5.25 6.07
N ASN A 129 -10.61 -6.48 5.90
CA ASN A 129 -10.92 -7.36 7.03
C ASN A 129 -9.81 -8.38 7.30
N ALA A 130 -9.37 -8.44 8.56
CA ALA A 130 -8.34 -9.38 9.04
C ALA A 130 -8.90 -10.62 9.75
N PHE A 131 -10.23 -10.79 9.86
CA PHE A 131 -10.84 -11.85 10.69
C PHE A 131 -10.47 -13.27 10.27
N VAL A 132 -10.15 -13.49 9.00
CA VAL A 132 -9.80 -14.81 8.44
C VAL A 132 -8.29 -15.10 8.45
N THR A 133 -7.48 -14.17 8.97
CA THR A 133 -6.04 -14.38 9.09
C THR A 133 -5.69 -14.89 10.49
N PHE A 134 -4.57 -15.63 10.59
CA PHE A 134 -4.09 -16.13 11.87
C PHE A 134 -3.86 -14.97 12.85
N HIS A 135 -4.44 -15.05 14.03
CA HIS A 135 -4.44 -13.99 15.05
C HIS A 135 -4.99 -12.62 14.56
N ARG A 136 -5.66 -12.55 13.41
CA ARG A 136 -6.19 -11.30 12.83
C ARG A 136 -5.10 -10.24 12.63
N GLN A 137 -3.95 -10.64 12.14
CA GLN A 137 -2.78 -9.77 12.03
C GLN A 137 -2.74 -8.95 10.74
N TYR A 138 -3.35 -9.46 9.66
CA TYR A 138 -3.22 -8.87 8.33
C TYR A 138 -4.55 -8.83 7.59
N SER A 139 -4.80 -7.74 6.92
CA SER A 139 -5.76 -7.59 5.82
C SER A 139 -5.01 -7.34 4.51
N CYS A 140 -5.70 -7.22 3.38
CA CYS A 140 -5.04 -6.75 2.15
C CYS A 140 -4.57 -5.29 2.34
N ASN A 141 -5.34 -4.49 3.09
CA ASN A 141 -5.00 -3.11 3.42
C ASN A 141 -3.71 -2.98 4.26
N SER A 142 -3.30 -4.00 4.99
CA SER A 142 -2.07 -3.94 5.80
C SER A 142 -0.81 -3.73 4.94
N CYS A 143 -0.79 -4.33 3.73
CA CYS A 143 0.32 -4.16 2.77
C CYS A 143 -0.03 -3.15 1.67
N HIS A 144 -1.32 -2.98 1.37
CA HIS A 144 -1.81 -2.04 0.36
C HIS A 144 -2.71 -0.98 1.01
N PRO A 145 -2.17 -0.06 1.84
CA PRO A 145 -2.98 0.94 2.56
C PRO A 145 -3.77 1.80 1.57
N ASP A 146 -5.11 1.75 1.70
CA ASP A 146 -6.05 2.39 0.78
C ASP A 146 -5.79 2.05 -0.71
N GLY A 147 -5.40 0.79 -0.96
CA GLY A 147 -5.07 0.29 -2.28
C GLY A 147 -3.74 0.78 -2.86
N HIS A 148 -2.91 1.42 -2.05
CA HIS A 148 -1.61 1.94 -2.48
C HIS A 148 -0.45 1.03 -2.06
N VAL A 149 0.76 1.57 -1.97
CA VAL A 149 1.97 0.91 -1.49
C VAL A 149 2.27 1.34 -0.06
N ASP A 150 2.91 0.46 0.70
CA ASP A 150 3.49 0.77 2.01
C ASP A 150 5.00 1.05 1.94
N GLY A 151 5.61 0.95 0.75
CA GLY A 151 7.04 1.17 0.50
C GLY A 151 7.94 0.06 1.05
N MET A 152 7.39 -1.13 1.28
CA MET A 152 8.13 -2.26 1.83
C MET A 152 8.35 -3.36 0.79
N THR A 153 9.47 -4.06 0.95
CA THR A 153 9.82 -5.23 0.15
C THR A 153 9.45 -6.51 0.91
N TYR A 154 8.83 -7.45 0.20
CA TYR A 154 8.30 -8.69 0.76
C TYR A 154 8.88 -9.92 0.08
N ASP A 155 9.24 -10.91 0.88
CA ASP A 155 9.57 -12.26 0.46
C ASP A 155 8.30 -13.13 0.62
N ILE A 156 7.50 -13.20 -0.43
CA ILE A 156 6.16 -13.82 -0.43
C ILE A 156 6.03 -15.04 -1.32
N GLU A 157 7.12 -15.52 -1.89
CA GLU A 157 7.12 -16.75 -2.69
C GLU A 157 7.55 -17.96 -1.85
N SER A 158 7.06 -19.14 -2.21
CA SER A 158 7.43 -20.41 -1.52
C SER A 158 8.71 -21.03 -2.11
N ASP A 159 9.72 -20.23 -2.35
CA ASP A 159 10.94 -20.61 -3.07
C ASP A 159 12.21 -20.60 -2.18
N GLY A 160 12.05 -20.24 -0.92
CA GLY A 160 13.11 -20.17 0.07
C GLY A 160 13.26 -18.75 0.64
N ILE A 161 13.70 -18.65 1.88
CA ILE A 161 13.87 -17.37 2.57
C ILE A 161 14.96 -16.53 1.87
N GLY A 162 14.64 -15.29 1.54
CA GLY A 162 15.55 -14.33 0.92
C GLY A 162 15.70 -14.48 -0.60
N ILE A 163 14.91 -15.38 -1.23
CA ILE A 163 14.90 -15.54 -2.68
C ILE A 163 13.83 -14.62 -3.28
N GLN A 164 14.25 -13.77 -4.19
CA GLN A 164 13.41 -12.84 -4.97
C GLN A 164 12.44 -12.00 -4.12
N PRO A 165 12.93 -11.26 -3.12
CA PRO A 165 12.10 -10.29 -2.42
C PRO A 165 11.62 -9.23 -3.41
N VAL A 166 10.34 -8.83 -3.29
CA VAL A 166 9.68 -7.93 -4.24
C VAL A 166 9.10 -6.71 -3.54
N ASP A 167 9.25 -5.57 -4.18
CA ASP A 167 8.60 -4.33 -3.77
C ASP A 167 7.08 -4.43 -3.95
N ASN A 168 6.35 -3.79 -3.04
CA ASN A 168 4.90 -3.75 -3.06
C ASN A 168 4.39 -2.81 -4.16
N ARG A 169 3.53 -3.32 -5.05
CA ARG A 169 2.96 -2.54 -6.17
C ARG A 169 1.62 -1.92 -5.80
N THR A 170 1.37 -0.71 -6.28
CA THR A 170 0.07 -0.06 -6.12
C THR A 170 -1.04 -0.86 -6.80
N LEU A 171 -2.22 -0.89 -6.15
CA LEU A 171 -3.45 -1.45 -6.72
C LEU A 171 -4.34 -0.39 -7.37
N ARG A 172 -3.95 0.88 -7.32
CA ARG A 172 -4.71 1.98 -7.88
C ARG A 172 -4.61 1.99 -9.40
N GLY A 173 -5.75 1.91 -10.07
CA GLY A 173 -5.83 1.97 -11.53
C GLY A 173 -5.23 0.75 -12.25
N ILE A 174 -5.25 -0.44 -11.63
CA ILE A 174 -4.68 -1.66 -12.23
C ILE A 174 -5.61 -2.36 -13.22
N LEU A 175 -6.82 -1.86 -13.43
CA LEU A 175 -7.70 -2.42 -14.45
C LEU A 175 -6.98 -2.44 -15.81
N ASP A 176 -7.04 -3.56 -16.53
CA ASP A 176 -6.41 -3.80 -17.83
C ASP A 176 -4.86 -3.76 -17.85
N THR A 177 -4.20 -3.88 -16.70
CA THR A 177 -2.72 -3.90 -16.61
C THR A 177 -2.13 -5.31 -16.37
N ALA A 178 -2.93 -6.37 -16.47
CA ALA A 178 -2.42 -7.74 -16.38
C ALA A 178 -1.31 -8.02 -17.44
N PRO A 179 -0.35 -8.90 -17.13
CA PRO A 179 -0.24 -9.79 -15.97
C PRO A 179 0.21 -9.06 -14.70
N PHE A 180 0.01 -9.70 -13.55
CA PHE A 180 0.36 -9.16 -12.24
C PHE A 180 1.61 -9.83 -11.68
N LYS A 181 2.18 -9.26 -10.60
CA LYS A 181 3.49 -9.51 -10.00
C LYS A 181 4.66 -9.04 -10.86
N TRP A 182 5.80 -8.87 -10.21
CA TRP A 182 7.04 -8.50 -10.89
C TRP A 182 7.54 -9.52 -11.92
N GLU A 183 7.25 -10.79 -11.74
CA GLU A 183 7.54 -11.81 -12.76
C GLU A 183 6.45 -11.97 -13.82
N GLY A 184 5.34 -11.22 -13.76
CA GLY A 184 4.23 -11.35 -14.70
C GLY A 184 3.61 -12.75 -14.73
N THR A 185 3.62 -13.47 -13.60
CA THR A 185 3.20 -14.87 -13.53
C THR A 185 1.70 -15.04 -13.27
N ASN A 186 1.01 -13.98 -12.87
CA ASN A 186 -0.42 -14.03 -12.56
C ASN A 186 -1.26 -13.32 -13.63
N PRO A 187 -1.99 -14.08 -14.45
CA PRO A 187 -2.82 -13.50 -15.52
C PRO A 187 -4.09 -12.81 -15.03
N SER A 188 -4.47 -13.00 -13.75
CA SER A 188 -5.69 -12.43 -13.18
C SER A 188 -5.54 -12.18 -11.68
N LEU A 189 -6.37 -11.28 -11.14
CA LEU A 189 -6.45 -11.04 -9.70
C LEU A 189 -6.99 -12.27 -8.96
N SER A 190 -7.95 -13.00 -9.52
CA SER A 190 -8.48 -14.23 -8.91
C SER A 190 -7.39 -15.26 -8.66
N ARG A 191 -6.40 -15.36 -9.56
CA ARG A 191 -5.24 -16.24 -9.34
C ARG A 191 -4.32 -15.68 -8.26
N GLN A 192 -4.14 -14.35 -8.20
CA GLN A 192 -3.31 -13.69 -7.17
C GLN A 192 -3.94 -13.80 -5.78
N CYS A 193 -5.22 -13.47 -5.64
CA CYS A 193 -5.92 -13.38 -4.37
C CYS A 193 -6.53 -14.71 -3.89
N GLY A 194 -6.40 -15.80 -4.68
CA GLY A 194 -6.99 -17.11 -4.39
C GLY A 194 -6.27 -17.91 -3.30
N ALA A 195 -6.35 -19.23 -3.41
CA ALA A 195 -5.85 -20.19 -2.41
C ALA A 195 -4.37 -19.98 -2.01
N ARG A 196 -3.54 -19.50 -2.95
CA ARG A 196 -2.13 -19.22 -2.70
C ARG A 196 -1.94 -18.20 -1.57
N LEU A 197 -2.65 -17.06 -1.61
CA LEU A 197 -2.55 -16.05 -0.55
C LEU A 197 -3.05 -16.56 0.81
N ALA A 198 -3.96 -17.54 0.84
CA ALA A 198 -4.39 -18.14 2.08
C ALA A 198 -3.22 -18.80 2.84
N VAL A 199 -2.30 -19.43 2.11
CA VAL A 199 -1.10 -20.06 2.71
C VAL A 199 -0.11 -18.99 3.18
N PHE A 200 0.20 -17.99 2.34
CA PHE A 200 1.21 -16.97 2.64
C PHE A 200 0.82 -16.04 3.78
N PHE A 201 -0.42 -15.59 3.79
CA PHE A 201 -0.90 -14.67 4.83
C PHE A 201 -1.50 -15.42 6.02
N THR A 202 -1.09 -16.68 6.22
CA THR A 202 -1.56 -17.47 7.36
C THR A 202 -3.07 -17.39 7.56
N ARG A 203 -3.83 -17.38 6.45
CA ARG A 203 -5.28 -17.37 6.50
C ARG A 203 -5.78 -18.72 6.98
N LEU A 204 -6.79 -18.70 7.82
CA LEU A 204 -7.46 -19.92 8.30
C LEU A 204 -8.27 -20.61 7.20
N ALA A 205 -8.75 -19.82 6.22
CA ALA A 205 -9.47 -20.33 5.06
C ALA A 205 -9.24 -19.42 3.83
N PRO A 206 -9.23 -19.96 2.60
CA PRO A 206 -9.27 -19.14 1.39
C PRO A 206 -10.60 -18.38 1.28
N PHE A 207 -10.63 -17.36 0.42
CA PHE A 207 -11.90 -16.76 0.02
C PHE A 207 -12.78 -17.78 -0.70
N THR A 208 -14.10 -17.75 -0.46
CA THR A 208 -15.05 -18.44 -1.33
C THR A 208 -15.01 -17.83 -2.75
N PRO A 209 -15.50 -18.53 -3.78
CA PRO A 209 -15.55 -17.96 -5.13
C PRO A 209 -16.26 -16.61 -5.20
N GLU A 210 -17.35 -16.43 -4.44
CA GLU A 210 -18.14 -15.20 -4.39
C GLU A 210 -17.36 -14.07 -3.69
N GLN A 211 -16.71 -14.38 -2.57
CA GLN A 211 -15.82 -13.43 -1.87
C GLN A 211 -14.66 -12.99 -2.76
N LEU A 212 -14.01 -13.96 -3.44
CA LEU A 212 -12.93 -13.69 -4.36
C LEU A 212 -13.39 -12.78 -5.50
N ALA A 213 -14.54 -13.08 -6.10
CA ALA A 213 -15.11 -12.23 -7.15
C ALA A 213 -15.47 -10.81 -6.67
N ALA A 214 -15.84 -10.66 -5.40
CA ALA A 214 -16.12 -9.34 -4.82
C ALA A 214 -14.82 -8.56 -4.57
N VAL A 215 -13.77 -9.21 -4.03
CA VAL A 215 -12.45 -8.59 -3.84
C VAL A 215 -11.84 -8.19 -5.18
N ASP A 216 -11.86 -9.06 -6.18
CA ASP A 216 -11.35 -8.76 -7.53
C ASP A 216 -12.08 -7.55 -8.12
N TYR A 217 -13.41 -7.51 -8.00
CA TYR A 217 -14.21 -6.38 -8.48
C TYR A 217 -13.81 -5.08 -7.76
N TYR A 218 -13.72 -5.10 -6.44
CA TYR A 218 -13.30 -3.92 -5.66
C TYR A 218 -11.92 -3.44 -6.10
N VAL A 219 -10.92 -4.32 -6.15
CA VAL A 219 -9.54 -3.97 -6.49
C VAL A 219 -9.44 -3.35 -7.88
N THR A 220 -10.23 -3.84 -8.87
CA THR A 220 -10.26 -3.23 -10.21
C THR A 220 -10.96 -1.87 -10.25
N THR A 221 -11.75 -1.52 -9.23
CA THR A 221 -12.45 -0.24 -9.13
C THR A 221 -11.72 0.81 -8.29
N ILE A 222 -10.57 0.46 -7.67
CA ILE A 222 -9.78 1.42 -6.89
C ILE A 222 -9.28 2.52 -7.84
N PRO A 223 -9.75 3.77 -7.67
CA PRO A 223 -9.41 4.83 -8.58
C PRO A 223 -7.97 5.32 -8.38
N ARG A 224 -7.41 5.90 -9.44
CA ARG A 224 -6.21 6.72 -9.30
C ARG A 224 -6.60 8.06 -8.66
N PRO A 225 -5.85 8.56 -7.68
CA PRO A 225 -6.09 9.89 -7.14
C PRO A 225 -5.81 10.95 -8.22
N PRO A 226 -6.39 12.15 -8.10
CA PRO A 226 -6.00 13.27 -8.94
C PRO A 226 -4.49 13.53 -8.83
N ASN A 227 -3.82 13.68 -9.96
CA ASN A 227 -2.38 13.91 -10.00
C ASN A 227 -2.06 15.35 -9.55
N ARG A 228 -1.31 15.49 -8.44
CA ARG A 228 -0.93 16.81 -7.89
C ARG A 228 0.06 17.58 -8.76
N PHE A 229 0.83 16.90 -9.62
CA PHE A 229 1.77 17.52 -10.55
C PHE A 229 1.15 17.88 -11.90
N ARG A 230 -0.06 17.37 -12.15
CA ARG A 230 -0.86 17.67 -13.33
C ARG A 230 -2.33 17.76 -12.95
N PRO A 231 -2.78 18.87 -12.36
CA PRO A 231 -4.20 19.07 -12.04
C PRO A 231 -5.08 18.89 -13.28
N LEU A 232 -6.32 18.46 -13.07
CA LEU A 232 -7.26 18.21 -14.15
C LEU A 232 -7.41 19.45 -15.03
N GLY A 233 -7.28 19.28 -16.36
CA GLY A 233 -7.36 20.36 -17.33
C GLY A 233 -6.08 21.21 -17.49
N ALA A 234 -5.04 20.97 -16.65
CA ALA A 234 -3.78 21.70 -16.78
C ALA A 234 -2.95 21.21 -17.98
N THR A 235 -2.31 22.16 -18.66
CA THR A 235 -1.29 21.86 -19.67
C THR A 235 0.05 21.56 -19.02
N LEU A 236 0.90 20.79 -19.71
CA LEU A 236 2.24 20.51 -19.22
C LEU A 236 3.06 21.80 -19.11
N THR A 237 3.85 21.91 -18.03
CA THR A 237 4.85 22.98 -17.87
C THR A 237 5.94 22.85 -18.95
N PRO A 238 6.79 23.87 -19.16
CA PRO A 238 7.92 23.76 -20.09
C PRO A 238 8.85 22.60 -19.79
N ALA A 239 9.19 22.34 -18.52
CA ALA A 239 10.00 21.20 -18.09
C ALA A 239 9.33 19.86 -18.41
N GLN A 240 8.05 19.73 -18.08
CA GLN A 240 7.28 18.52 -18.38
C GLN A 240 7.16 18.23 -19.87
N ARG A 241 7.06 19.27 -20.71
CA ARG A 241 7.06 19.10 -22.18
C ARG A 241 8.40 18.60 -22.70
N ARG A 242 9.52 19.21 -22.28
CA ARG A 242 10.85 18.72 -22.62
C ARG A 242 11.06 17.29 -22.13
N GLY A 243 10.61 16.99 -20.91
CA GLY A 243 10.64 15.63 -20.36
C GLY A 243 9.85 14.63 -21.21
N LYS A 244 8.68 15.03 -21.72
CA LYS A 244 7.91 14.20 -22.65
C LYS A 244 8.66 13.96 -23.97
N GLU A 245 9.30 14.99 -24.53
CA GLU A 245 10.12 14.86 -25.75
C GLU A 245 11.29 13.89 -25.51
N ILE A 246 11.93 13.96 -24.35
CA ILE A 246 12.99 13.02 -23.93
C ILE A 246 12.42 11.58 -23.79
N PHE A 247 11.27 11.42 -23.18
CA PHE A 247 10.62 10.12 -23.03
C PHE A 247 10.29 9.47 -24.39
N ASP A 248 9.87 10.27 -25.34
CA ASP A 248 9.48 9.82 -26.69
C ASP A 248 10.66 9.79 -27.70
N ARG A 249 11.87 10.16 -27.27
CA ARG A 249 13.02 10.31 -28.17
C ARG A 249 13.44 8.99 -28.82
N THR A 250 13.87 9.09 -30.06
CA THR A 250 14.41 7.96 -30.86
C THR A 250 15.89 8.11 -31.20
N THR A 251 16.47 9.27 -30.86
CA THR A 251 17.84 9.66 -31.17
C THR A 251 18.53 10.17 -29.91
N ALA A 252 19.72 9.71 -29.68
CA ALA A 252 20.60 10.17 -28.59
C ALA A 252 21.16 11.57 -28.87
N ASN A 253 21.74 12.24 -27.85
CA ASN A 253 22.32 13.58 -27.97
C ASN A 253 23.47 13.67 -28.99
N ASP A 254 24.15 12.56 -29.23
CA ASP A 254 25.24 12.46 -30.23
C ASP A 254 24.75 12.15 -31.65
N GLY A 255 23.44 12.11 -31.88
CA GLY A 255 22.82 11.84 -33.17
C GLY A 255 22.66 10.35 -33.52
N ARG A 256 23.09 9.43 -32.69
CA ARG A 256 22.90 7.98 -32.90
C ARG A 256 21.43 7.60 -32.69
N THR A 257 20.93 6.70 -33.54
CA THR A 257 19.61 6.09 -33.32
C THR A 257 19.62 5.23 -32.08
N ILE A 258 18.68 5.48 -31.16
CA ILE A 258 18.50 4.66 -29.97
C ILE A 258 17.85 3.32 -30.40
N PRO A 259 18.43 2.15 -30.03
CA PRO A 259 17.83 0.85 -30.30
C PRO A 259 16.40 0.77 -29.72
N LEU A 260 15.52 0.05 -30.39
CA LEU A 260 14.09 0.01 -30.04
C LEU A 260 13.85 -0.36 -28.57
N LEU A 261 14.56 -1.36 -28.06
CA LEU A 261 14.41 -1.84 -26.68
C LEU A 261 14.99 -0.90 -25.61
N ASN A 262 15.76 0.12 -26.03
CA ASN A 262 16.33 1.13 -25.13
C ASN A 262 15.56 2.45 -25.19
N ARG A 263 14.38 2.49 -25.82
CA ARG A 263 13.48 3.66 -25.84
C ARG A 263 12.41 3.51 -24.77
N CYS A 264 12.19 4.54 -23.95
CA CYS A 264 11.20 4.50 -22.88
C CYS A 264 9.79 4.16 -23.42
N ALA A 265 9.36 4.85 -24.48
CA ALA A 265 8.04 4.67 -25.07
C ALA A 265 7.81 3.32 -25.76
N THR A 266 8.83 2.48 -25.96
CA THR A 266 8.65 1.13 -26.51
C THR A 266 8.00 0.18 -25.51
N CYS A 267 8.40 0.26 -24.24
CA CYS A 267 7.85 -0.56 -23.16
C CYS A 267 6.77 0.19 -22.38
N HIS A 268 6.91 1.50 -22.26
CA HIS A 268 5.99 2.35 -21.51
C HIS A 268 5.15 3.25 -22.43
N PHE A 269 4.12 2.71 -23.08
CA PHE A 269 3.23 3.48 -23.95
C PHE A 269 1.83 3.67 -23.34
N PRO A 270 1.16 4.81 -23.66
CA PRO A 270 -0.17 5.08 -23.14
C PRO A 270 -1.20 4.01 -23.60
N PRO A 271 -2.35 3.86 -22.89
CA PRO A 271 -2.81 4.73 -21.80
C PRO A 271 -2.26 4.37 -20.42
N TYR A 272 -1.71 3.17 -20.22
CA TYR A 272 -1.26 2.69 -18.91
C TYR A 272 0.27 2.76 -18.74
N TYR A 273 1.00 3.13 -19.78
CA TYR A 273 2.47 3.17 -19.78
C TYR A 273 3.09 1.82 -19.39
N THR A 274 2.59 0.76 -20.01
CA THR A 274 3.10 -0.61 -19.92
C THR A 274 2.81 -1.35 -21.22
N ASP A 275 3.72 -2.23 -21.65
CA ASP A 275 3.50 -3.17 -22.75
C ASP A 275 2.98 -4.54 -22.26
N ARG A 276 2.86 -4.71 -20.93
CA ARG A 276 2.39 -5.94 -20.27
C ARG A 276 3.24 -7.17 -20.63
N LYS A 277 4.53 -6.95 -20.87
CA LYS A 277 5.52 -7.98 -21.16
C LYS A 277 6.65 -7.93 -20.14
N ARG A 278 7.52 -8.90 -20.21
CA ARG A 278 8.70 -9.00 -19.35
C ARG A 278 9.95 -8.61 -20.12
N HIS A 279 10.79 -7.79 -19.50
CA HIS A 279 12.07 -7.36 -20.06
C HIS A 279 13.18 -7.47 -19.01
N ASP A 280 14.38 -7.72 -19.48
CA ASP A 280 15.59 -7.64 -18.67
C ASP A 280 16.22 -6.26 -18.84
N VAL A 281 16.05 -5.44 -17.82
CA VAL A 281 16.57 -4.07 -17.76
C VAL A 281 17.89 -3.95 -16.98
N GLY A 282 18.55 -5.08 -16.72
CA GLY A 282 19.87 -5.09 -16.06
C GLY A 282 19.85 -4.95 -14.55
N THR A 283 18.68 -5.07 -13.92
CA THR A 283 18.51 -4.87 -12.48
C THR A 283 18.49 -6.17 -11.65
N LYS A 284 18.83 -7.31 -12.28
CA LYS A 284 18.89 -8.60 -11.61
C LYS A 284 19.93 -8.60 -10.50
N MET A 285 19.53 -9.03 -9.30
CA MET A 285 20.41 -9.27 -8.16
C MET A 285 20.76 -10.76 -8.02
N SER A 286 21.73 -11.09 -7.18
CA SER A 286 22.20 -12.49 -6.98
C SER A 286 21.13 -13.40 -6.37
N PHE A 287 20.16 -12.83 -5.65
CA PHE A 287 19.05 -13.56 -5.04
C PHE A 287 17.82 -13.68 -5.96
N ASP A 288 17.84 -13.07 -7.16
CA ASP A 288 16.72 -13.14 -8.09
C ASP A 288 16.79 -14.40 -8.96
N ARG A 289 15.66 -15.09 -9.11
CA ARG A 289 15.52 -16.26 -10.00
C ARG A 289 15.63 -15.87 -11.46
N THR A 290 15.13 -14.70 -11.82
CA THR A 290 15.09 -14.18 -13.19
C THR A 290 15.56 -12.75 -13.27
N GLY A 291 16.05 -12.33 -14.44
CA GLY A 291 16.29 -10.92 -14.76
C GLY A 291 15.17 -10.30 -15.57
N ASN A 292 14.14 -11.08 -15.93
CA ASN A 292 13.04 -10.62 -16.75
C ASN A 292 11.84 -10.26 -15.86
N PHE A 293 11.55 -8.98 -15.76
CA PHE A 293 10.46 -8.45 -14.95
C PHE A 293 9.34 -7.86 -15.81
N ASP A 294 8.10 -7.99 -15.32
CA ASP A 294 6.93 -7.36 -15.91
C ASP A 294 7.07 -5.84 -15.87
N VAL A 295 6.73 -5.19 -17.00
CA VAL A 295 6.74 -3.73 -17.09
C VAL A 295 5.57 -3.17 -16.28
N PRO A 296 5.82 -2.52 -15.13
CA PRO A 296 4.74 -1.93 -14.34
C PRO A 296 4.10 -0.77 -15.09
N HIS A 297 2.81 -0.54 -14.85
CA HIS A 297 2.20 0.71 -15.30
C HIS A 297 2.81 1.91 -14.55
N LEU A 298 2.97 3.05 -15.23
CA LEU A 298 3.57 4.25 -14.61
C LEU A 298 2.54 5.23 -14.05
N ASN A 299 1.28 4.84 -14.00
CA ASN A 299 0.23 5.70 -13.43
C ASN A 299 0.49 5.97 -11.93
N ASN A 300 0.55 7.24 -11.56
CA ASN A 300 0.90 7.71 -10.21
C ASN A 300 2.29 7.25 -9.73
N ILE A 301 3.25 7.11 -10.64
CA ILE A 301 4.62 6.69 -10.32
C ILE A 301 5.29 7.64 -9.31
N TYR A 302 4.84 8.90 -9.23
CA TYR A 302 5.42 9.94 -8.38
C TYR A 302 5.29 9.70 -6.87
N ASP A 303 4.38 8.84 -6.42
CA ASP A 303 4.18 8.54 -5.00
C ASP A 303 4.24 7.04 -4.66
N SER A 304 4.79 6.23 -5.57
CA SER A 304 4.95 4.79 -5.38
C SER A 304 6.40 4.35 -5.12
N ALA A 305 7.24 5.25 -4.59
CA ALA A 305 8.59 4.87 -4.15
C ALA A 305 8.52 3.83 -3.01
N PRO A 306 9.55 2.95 -2.89
CA PRO A 306 10.74 2.84 -3.73
C PRO A 306 10.46 2.20 -5.10
N TYR A 307 11.46 2.19 -6.00
CA TYR A 307 11.29 1.76 -7.39
C TYR A 307 12.12 0.53 -7.71
N LEU A 308 11.84 -0.05 -8.91
CA LEU A 308 12.36 -1.32 -9.39
C LEU A 308 11.76 -2.51 -8.62
N HIS A 309 12.02 -3.74 -9.09
CA HIS A 309 11.33 -4.95 -8.63
C HIS A 309 11.50 -5.27 -7.14
N ASN A 310 12.57 -4.81 -6.52
CA ASN A 310 12.91 -5.05 -5.12
C ASN A 310 13.06 -3.76 -4.29
N GLY A 311 12.61 -2.61 -4.83
CA GLY A 311 12.68 -1.34 -4.12
C GLY A 311 14.10 -0.76 -3.98
N MET A 312 15.04 -1.17 -4.84
CA MET A 312 16.45 -0.76 -4.70
C MET A 312 16.69 0.73 -4.99
N ALA A 313 15.84 1.37 -5.81
CA ALA A 313 15.94 2.78 -6.12
C ALA A 313 14.99 3.60 -5.25
N ALA A 314 15.52 4.46 -4.39
CA ALA A 314 14.71 5.30 -3.50
C ALA A 314 14.04 6.47 -4.25
N THR A 315 14.63 6.91 -5.35
CA THR A 315 14.10 8.00 -6.19
C THR A 315 14.04 7.60 -7.65
N LEU A 316 13.24 8.33 -8.45
CA LEU A 316 13.18 8.10 -9.91
C LEU A 316 14.55 8.32 -10.57
N GLU A 317 15.31 9.30 -10.09
CA GLU A 317 16.64 9.62 -10.62
C GLU A 317 17.62 8.46 -10.43
N GLU A 318 17.55 7.74 -9.30
CA GLU A 318 18.44 6.61 -9.01
C GLU A 318 18.27 5.45 -10.00
N ILE A 319 17.08 5.29 -10.60
CA ILE A 319 16.85 4.28 -11.64
C ILE A 319 17.92 4.38 -12.74
N TRP A 320 18.30 5.60 -13.14
CA TRP A 320 19.23 5.83 -14.23
C TRP A 320 20.65 6.17 -13.75
N THR A 321 20.77 6.91 -12.66
CA THR A 321 22.09 7.35 -12.17
C THR A 321 22.86 6.26 -11.43
N VAL A 322 22.17 5.25 -10.91
CA VAL A 322 22.77 4.16 -10.12
C VAL A 322 22.55 2.79 -10.79
N TYR A 323 21.34 2.51 -11.29
CA TYR A 323 20.92 1.16 -11.67
C TYR A 323 20.82 0.94 -13.19
N ASN A 324 21.28 1.88 -14.02
CA ASN A 324 21.28 1.77 -15.49
C ASN A 324 22.64 2.07 -16.14
N PRO A 325 23.74 1.44 -15.71
CA PRO A 325 25.08 1.78 -16.24
C PRO A 325 25.25 1.46 -17.72
N ASP A 326 24.49 0.48 -18.25
CA ASP A 326 24.62 -0.03 -19.61
C ASP A 326 23.45 0.40 -20.53
N ASP A 327 22.68 1.43 -20.16
CA ASP A 327 21.50 1.90 -20.91
C ASP A 327 20.42 0.84 -21.18
N ARG A 328 20.36 -0.21 -20.37
CA ARG A 328 19.39 -1.30 -20.56
C ARG A 328 17.98 -0.92 -20.14
N HIS A 329 17.83 0.05 -19.22
CA HIS A 329 16.56 0.62 -18.80
C HIS A 329 16.33 2.01 -19.43
N GLY A 330 16.40 2.07 -20.75
CA GLY A 330 16.37 3.30 -21.50
C GLY A 330 17.75 3.89 -21.72
N ALA A 331 17.98 4.47 -22.90
CA ALA A 331 19.23 5.17 -23.18
C ALA A 331 19.22 6.50 -22.43
N THR A 332 20.02 6.64 -21.39
CA THR A 332 20.04 7.80 -20.48
C THR A 332 21.45 8.31 -20.17
N ASN A 333 22.49 7.52 -20.47
CA ASN A 333 23.88 7.87 -20.14
C ASN A 333 24.44 9.04 -20.97
N ASP A 334 23.77 9.42 -22.06
CA ASP A 334 24.08 10.60 -22.87
C ASP A 334 23.36 11.87 -22.39
N MET A 335 22.46 11.76 -21.42
CA MET A 335 21.66 12.90 -20.96
C MET A 335 22.44 13.81 -20.01
N THR A 336 22.16 15.09 -20.11
CA THR A 336 22.56 16.05 -19.09
C THR A 336 21.71 15.91 -17.84
N LYS A 337 22.18 16.46 -16.73
CA LYS A 337 21.39 16.51 -15.48
C LYS A 337 20.05 17.21 -15.67
N ASP A 338 20.01 18.29 -16.45
CA ASP A 338 18.77 19.03 -16.72
C ASP A 338 17.79 18.20 -17.53
N GLN A 339 18.28 17.41 -18.48
CA GLN A 339 17.43 16.48 -19.25
C GLN A 339 16.85 15.36 -18.35
N LEU A 340 17.63 14.82 -17.43
CA LEU A 340 17.12 13.84 -16.45
C LEU A 340 16.08 14.47 -15.53
N ASN A 341 16.30 15.69 -15.04
CA ASN A 341 15.33 16.43 -14.25
C ASN A 341 14.02 16.66 -15.02
N ASP A 342 14.11 17.09 -16.29
CA ASP A 342 12.93 17.27 -17.15
C ASP A 342 12.17 15.95 -17.37
N LEU A 343 12.89 14.83 -17.58
CA LEU A 343 12.28 13.50 -17.69
C LEU A 343 11.51 13.14 -16.40
N VAL A 344 12.09 13.35 -15.23
CA VAL A 344 11.43 13.11 -13.94
C VAL A 344 10.20 13.99 -13.78
N GLU A 345 10.29 15.28 -14.16
CA GLU A 345 9.12 16.18 -14.14
C GLU A 345 7.98 15.69 -15.05
N PHE A 346 8.30 15.10 -16.19
CA PHE A 346 7.26 14.47 -17.03
C PHE A 346 6.67 13.22 -16.35
N LEU A 347 7.50 12.32 -15.84
CA LEU A 347 7.03 11.10 -15.17
C LEU A 347 6.11 11.39 -14.00
N LYS A 348 6.36 12.47 -13.25
CA LYS A 348 5.45 12.92 -12.19
C LYS A 348 4.05 13.27 -12.69
N THR A 349 3.87 13.49 -13.97
CA THR A 349 2.53 13.81 -14.55
C THR A 349 1.72 12.58 -14.91
N LEU A 350 2.28 11.38 -14.80
CA LEU A 350 1.65 10.10 -15.14
C LEU A 350 0.98 9.51 -13.91
#